data_9337b7213397e5c88524ebcadcd709c1
#
_entry.id   9337b7213397e5c88524ebcadcd709c1
#
_cell.length_a   1.000
_cell.length_b   1.000
_cell.length_c   1.000
_cell.angle_alpha   90.00
_cell.angle_beta   90.00
_cell.angle_gamma   90.00
#
_symmetry.space_group_name_H-M   'P 1'
#
loop_
_entity.id
_entity.type
_entity.pdbx_description
1 polymer ?
#
loop_
_entity_poly.entity_id
_entity_poly.type
_entity_poly.pdbx_seq_one_letter_code
_entity_poly.pdbx_strand_id
1 'polypeptide(L)'
;MKQQEEITLQSLTDNEDIQIGYSDNDIVIIDSIQKWAEISAATMSMNAIAICTQGKIQVTINAQTIELHKNQVAIVPQNVVITDPMMSPDFNLKAMFFTNRILQSFLREKMNVWNDVVYVRKMHVITMEDDELPFYTHFYDMLCLCIDKGKGQPFLTDVIQSLLRAGVLGLCGGLKKRMQTDGTPATIDAHSANSHFQRFLDLLHATDVKHRPVEWYAGELCISSKYLSALCKKHSGKTANEWITEHVLEDIRYYLKQTDYSVKQICSLLGFPNTSFFGKYVKEHFGMPPIQFRQGNI
;
A
#
# COMPACT_ATOMS: atom_id res chain seq x y z
N MET A 1 10.44 25.61 13.11
CA MET A 1 9.89 24.28 12.80
C MET A 1 10.61 23.83 11.53
N LYS A 2 11.42 22.76 11.57
CA LYS A 2 11.97 22.18 10.34
C LYS A 2 10.77 21.64 9.54
N GLN A 3 10.70 21.98 8.27
CA GLN A 3 9.69 21.45 7.37
C GLN A 3 9.89 19.93 7.33
N GLN A 4 8.85 19.17 7.62
CA GLN A 4 8.86 17.71 7.53
C GLN A 4 8.88 17.37 6.05
N GLU A 5 9.92 16.72 5.59
CA GLU A 5 10.05 16.29 4.19
C GLU A 5 9.00 15.23 3.88
N GLU A 6 8.55 15.21 2.64
CA GLU A 6 7.59 14.21 2.17
C GLU A 6 8.25 13.35 1.09
N ILE A 7 8.28 12.03 1.31
CA ILE A 7 8.79 11.07 0.32
C ILE A 7 7.65 10.76 -0.64
N THR A 8 7.67 11.45 -1.76
CA THR A 8 6.74 11.29 -2.88
C THR A 8 7.46 10.62 -4.05
N LEU A 9 6.70 10.21 -5.05
CA LEU A 9 7.24 9.74 -6.33
C LEU A 9 8.22 10.76 -6.92
N GLN A 10 7.84 12.05 -6.94
CA GLN A 10 8.66 13.12 -7.48
C GLN A 10 9.94 13.33 -6.67
N SER A 11 9.86 13.36 -5.33
CA SER A 11 11.06 13.54 -4.50
C SER A 11 12.06 12.39 -4.65
N LEU A 12 11.58 11.16 -4.95
CA LEU A 12 12.44 10.03 -5.28
C LEU A 12 13.09 10.18 -6.66
N THR A 13 12.32 10.63 -7.66
CA THR A 13 12.83 10.76 -9.04
C THR A 13 13.74 11.95 -9.24
N ASP A 14 13.59 13.01 -8.46
CA ASP A 14 14.41 14.22 -8.55
C ASP A 14 15.71 14.11 -7.73
N ASN A 15 15.91 13.02 -6.98
CA ASN A 15 17.09 12.85 -6.13
C ASN A 15 18.24 12.16 -6.89
N GLU A 16 19.33 12.89 -7.10
CA GLU A 16 20.52 12.42 -7.84
C GLU A 16 21.30 11.30 -7.12
N ASP A 17 21.12 11.15 -5.80
CA ASP A 17 21.78 10.11 -4.99
C ASP A 17 21.06 8.75 -5.05
N ILE A 18 19.93 8.67 -5.79
CA ILE A 18 19.11 7.47 -5.95
C ILE A 18 19.25 6.93 -7.36
N GLN A 19 19.70 5.69 -7.48
CA GLN A 19 19.72 5.02 -8.78
C GLN A 19 18.34 4.42 -9.08
N ILE A 20 17.62 5.06 -10.02
CA ILE A 20 16.30 4.63 -10.44
C ILE A 20 16.42 3.66 -11.62
N GLY A 21 15.89 2.45 -11.43
CA GLY A 21 15.76 1.46 -12.50
C GLY A 21 14.52 1.70 -13.37
N TYR A 22 13.41 2.12 -12.75
CA TYR A 22 12.15 2.41 -13.46
C TYR A 22 11.30 3.40 -12.68
N SER A 23 10.57 4.26 -13.39
CA SER A 23 9.52 5.11 -12.81
C SER A 23 8.38 5.35 -13.79
N ASP A 24 7.15 5.37 -13.25
CA ASP A 24 5.95 5.85 -13.91
C ASP A 24 5.08 6.63 -12.92
N ASN A 25 3.79 6.87 -13.23
CA ASN A 25 2.89 7.63 -12.37
C ASN A 25 2.53 6.94 -11.04
N ASP A 26 2.80 5.64 -10.89
CA ASP A 26 2.39 4.84 -9.74
C ASP A 26 3.52 4.06 -9.08
N ILE A 27 4.62 3.86 -9.79
CA ILE A 27 5.67 2.92 -9.40
C ILE A 27 7.03 3.59 -9.55
N VAL A 28 7.90 3.42 -8.55
CA VAL A 28 9.33 3.70 -8.65
C VAL A 28 10.09 2.47 -8.19
N ILE A 29 11.05 2.01 -8.99
CA ILE A 29 11.97 0.92 -8.66
C ILE A 29 13.36 1.50 -8.49
N ILE A 30 13.99 1.24 -7.37
CA ILE A 30 15.29 1.76 -6.98
C ILE A 30 16.26 0.61 -6.86
N ASP A 31 17.39 0.71 -7.57
CA ASP A 31 18.45 -0.30 -7.56
C ASP A 31 19.46 -0.09 -6.45
N SER A 32 19.67 1.16 -6.03
CA SER A 32 20.54 1.49 -4.91
C SER A 32 20.24 2.86 -4.33
N ILE A 33 20.51 3.04 -3.05
CA ILE A 33 20.45 4.31 -2.35
C ILE A 33 21.83 4.57 -1.73
N GLN A 34 22.50 5.62 -2.18
CA GLN A 34 23.87 5.91 -1.70
C GLN A 34 23.89 6.90 -0.52
N LYS A 35 22.89 7.77 -0.37
CA LYS A 35 22.88 8.80 0.68
C LYS A 35 21.47 9.13 1.16
N TRP A 36 20.94 8.31 2.03
CA TRP A 36 19.70 8.67 2.75
C TRP A 36 19.95 9.30 4.13
N ALA A 37 21.21 9.49 4.49
CA ALA A 37 21.62 9.92 5.83
C ALA A 37 21.27 11.37 6.17
N GLU A 38 20.86 12.19 5.21
CA GLU A 38 20.56 13.61 5.43
C GLU A 38 19.09 13.88 5.80
N ILE A 39 18.21 12.87 5.65
CA ILE A 39 16.78 13.00 5.97
C ILE A 39 16.59 12.80 7.47
N SER A 40 16.38 13.87 8.22
CA SER A 40 16.14 13.77 9.67
C SER A 40 14.73 13.27 10.02
N ALA A 41 13.75 13.61 9.19
CA ALA A 41 12.35 13.14 9.34
C ALA A 41 11.61 13.29 8.01
N ALA A 42 10.90 12.25 7.58
CA ALA A 42 10.09 12.30 6.37
C ALA A 42 8.76 11.54 6.55
N THR A 43 7.73 12.01 5.85
CA THR A 43 6.45 11.29 5.74
C THR A 43 6.42 10.51 4.44
N MET A 44 6.08 9.23 4.53
CA MET A 44 5.92 8.36 3.36
C MET A 44 4.56 8.59 2.71
N SER A 45 4.53 9.12 1.48
CA SER A 45 3.29 9.24 0.69
C SER A 45 2.97 7.99 -0.15
N MET A 46 3.90 7.04 -0.18
CA MET A 46 3.80 5.80 -0.96
C MET A 46 4.00 4.59 -0.05
N ASN A 47 3.53 3.43 -0.51
CA ASN A 47 3.91 2.16 0.10
C ASN A 47 5.27 1.73 -0.46
N ALA A 48 6.10 1.10 0.36
CA ALA A 48 7.39 0.58 -0.08
C ALA A 48 7.61 -0.87 0.37
N ILE A 49 8.25 -1.63 -0.50
CA ILE A 49 8.84 -2.94 -0.20
C ILE A 49 10.32 -2.83 -0.56
N ALA A 50 11.18 -3.07 0.40
CA ALA A 50 12.63 -2.95 0.21
C ALA A 50 13.34 -4.18 0.74
N ILE A 51 14.35 -4.66 0.02
CA ILE A 51 15.26 -5.71 0.48
C ILE A 51 16.63 -5.10 0.77
N CYS A 52 17.14 -5.30 1.99
CA CYS A 52 18.51 -4.92 2.33
C CYS A 52 19.49 -5.91 1.70
N THR A 53 20.36 -5.42 0.82
CA THR A 53 21.34 -6.25 0.09
C THR A 53 22.71 -6.24 0.77
N GLN A 54 23.05 -5.14 1.47
CA GLN A 54 24.31 -4.99 2.21
C GLN A 54 24.12 -4.12 3.44
N GLY A 55 24.95 -4.35 4.45
CA GLY A 55 24.98 -3.56 5.68
C GLY A 55 23.70 -3.66 6.50
N LYS A 56 23.38 -2.56 7.18
CA LYS A 56 22.17 -2.43 8.01
C LYS A 56 21.70 -0.98 8.10
N ILE A 57 20.42 -0.80 8.34
CA ILE A 57 19.81 0.48 8.69
C ILE A 57 18.93 0.33 9.93
N GLN A 58 19.02 1.30 10.82
CA GLN A 58 18.07 1.51 11.91
C GLN A 58 17.22 2.75 11.58
N VAL A 59 15.92 2.66 11.71
CA VAL A 59 14.99 3.79 11.52
C VAL A 59 13.87 3.72 12.56
N THR A 60 13.25 4.85 12.86
CA THR A 60 12.04 4.89 13.68
C THR A 60 10.83 5.13 12.78
N ILE A 61 9.87 4.20 12.78
CA ILE A 61 8.60 4.30 12.04
C ILE A 61 7.47 4.49 13.04
N ASN A 62 6.78 5.65 13.00
CA ASN A 62 5.68 5.97 13.92
C ASN A 62 6.03 5.65 15.39
N ALA A 63 7.20 6.09 15.86
CA ALA A 63 7.74 5.88 17.23
C ALA A 63 8.14 4.43 17.55
N GLN A 64 8.20 3.52 16.59
CA GLN A 64 8.77 2.18 16.74
C GLN A 64 10.12 2.13 16.02
N THR A 65 11.19 1.92 16.77
CA THR A 65 12.52 1.72 16.18
C THR A 65 12.62 0.31 15.63
N ILE A 66 13.05 0.19 14.38
CA ILE A 66 13.30 -1.07 13.68
C ILE A 66 14.74 -1.09 13.15
N GLU A 67 15.33 -2.26 13.07
CA GLU A 67 16.57 -2.51 12.35
C GLU A 67 16.30 -3.42 11.16
N LEU A 68 16.86 -3.07 10.01
CA LEU A 68 16.84 -3.87 8.80
C LEU A 68 18.25 -4.30 8.48
N HIS A 69 18.47 -5.60 8.44
CA HIS A 69 19.76 -6.23 8.15
C HIS A 69 19.75 -6.84 6.75
N LYS A 70 20.96 -7.18 6.27
CA LYS A 70 21.12 -7.93 5.01
C LYS A 70 20.19 -9.16 4.98
N ASN A 71 19.57 -9.40 3.83
CA ASN A 71 18.61 -10.48 3.56
C ASN A 71 17.27 -10.34 4.30
N GLN A 72 16.97 -9.16 4.83
CA GLN A 72 15.65 -8.86 5.37
C GLN A 72 14.88 -7.94 4.40
N VAL A 73 13.57 -8.10 4.41
CA VAL A 73 12.63 -7.27 3.65
C VAL A 73 11.92 -6.32 4.59
N ALA A 74 11.94 -5.04 4.25
CA ALA A 74 11.12 -4.03 4.90
C ALA A 74 9.82 -3.81 4.13
N ILE A 75 8.72 -3.66 4.86
CA ILE A 75 7.42 -3.21 4.35
C ILE A 75 7.06 -1.92 5.07
N VAL A 76 7.00 -0.83 4.30
CA VAL A 76 6.71 0.49 4.82
C VAL A 76 5.41 1.00 4.18
N PRO A 77 4.31 1.15 4.95
CA PRO A 77 3.07 1.67 4.41
C PRO A 77 3.14 3.18 4.19
N GLN A 78 2.22 3.68 3.37
CA GLN A 78 2.01 5.13 3.26
C GLN A 78 1.53 5.75 4.58
N ASN A 79 1.65 7.06 4.68
CA ASN A 79 1.23 7.89 5.84
C ASN A 79 1.95 7.56 7.17
N VAL A 80 3.11 6.92 7.11
CA VAL A 80 3.99 6.76 8.26
C VAL A 80 5.08 7.83 8.26
N VAL A 81 5.52 8.20 9.46
CA VAL A 81 6.64 9.11 9.65
C VAL A 81 7.89 8.27 9.92
N ILE A 82 8.92 8.49 9.13
CA ILE A 82 10.25 7.89 9.31
C ILE A 82 11.17 8.94 9.92
N THR A 83 11.85 8.59 11.00
CA THR A 83 12.82 9.48 11.68
C THR A 83 14.09 8.73 12.02
N ASP A 84 15.14 9.51 12.28
CA ASP A 84 16.41 9.05 12.85
C ASP A 84 17.08 7.89 12.08
N PRO A 85 17.23 7.99 10.74
CA PRO A 85 17.90 6.93 10.00
C PRO A 85 19.39 6.87 10.36
N MET A 86 19.84 5.69 10.78
CA MET A 86 21.25 5.40 11.02
C MET A 86 21.66 4.20 10.17
N MET A 87 22.62 4.41 9.27
CA MET A 87 23.04 3.41 8.29
C MET A 87 24.50 3.02 8.50
N SER A 88 24.82 1.76 8.28
CA SER A 88 26.21 1.34 8.15
C SER A 88 26.83 1.90 6.85
N PRO A 89 28.16 2.12 6.80
CA PRO A 89 28.82 2.71 5.62
C PRO A 89 28.65 1.90 4.32
N ASP A 90 28.39 0.61 4.44
CA ASP A 90 28.18 -0.34 3.35
C ASP A 90 26.70 -0.60 3.06
N PHE A 91 25.78 0.16 3.71
CA PHE A 91 24.35 -0.06 3.53
C PHE A 91 23.92 0.12 2.08
N ASN A 92 23.18 -0.87 1.58
CA ASN A 92 22.51 -0.79 0.30
C ASN A 92 21.20 -1.57 0.31
N LEU A 93 20.23 -1.10 -0.46
CA LEU A 93 18.95 -1.76 -0.61
C LEU A 93 18.44 -1.66 -2.06
N LYS A 94 17.59 -2.61 -2.41
CA LYS A 94 16.73 -2.55 -3.59
C LYS A 94 15.31 -2.30 -3.11
N ALA A 95 14.60 -1.35 -3.71
CA ALA A 95 13.28 -0.97 -3.24
C ALA A 95 12.30 -0.74 -4.39
N MET A 96 11.05 -1.03 -4.10
CA MET A 96 9.90 -0.77 -4.97
C MET A 96 8.90 0.08 -4.19
N PHE A 97 8.56 1.25 -4.74
CA PHE A 97 7.59 2.17 -4.18
C PHE A 97 6.34 2.15 -5.04
N PHE A 98 5.18 2.17 -4.40
CA PHE A 98 3.88 2.14 -5.09
C PHE A 98 2.91 3.13 -4.49
N THR A 99 2.14 3.80 -5.34
CA THR A 99 0.96 4.51 -4.88
C THR A 99 -0.05 3.55 -4.25
N ASN A 100 -0.89 4.05 -3.35
CA ASN A 100 -1.96 3.22 -2.78
C ASN A 100 -2.92 2.71 -3.87
N ARG A 101 -3.12 3.51 -4.92
CA ARG A 101 -3.94 3.17 -6.08
C ARG A 101 -3.50 1.86 -6.73
N ILE A 102 -2.21 1.75 -7.07
CA ILE A 102 -1.71 0.56 -7.77
C ILE A 102 -1.64 -0.65 -6.83
N LEU A 103 -1.28 -0.45 -5.56
CA LEU A 103 -1.26 -1.52 -4.57
C LEU A 103 -2.65 -2.13 -4.36
N GLN A 104 -3.69 -1.30 -4.26
CA GLN A 104 -5.07 -1.76 -4.17
C GLN A 104 -5.49 -2.55 -5.41
N SER A 105 -5.08 -2.11 -6.61
CA SER A 105 -5.36 -2.86 -7.84
C SER A 105 -4.65 -4.23 -7.88
N PHE A 106 -3.44 -4.32 -7.35
CA PHE A 106 -2.68 -5.57 -7.28
C PHE A 106 -3.30 -6.57 -6.32
N LEU A 107 -3.69 -6.11 -5.15
CA LEU A 107 -4.14 -6.97 -4.05
C LEU A 107 -5.66 -7.13 -3.98
N ARG A 108 -6.43 -6.15 -4.40
CA ARG A 108 -7.89 -6.10 -4.38
C ARG A 108 -8.53 -6.96 -3.27
N GLU A 109 -8.94 -8.19 -3.59
CA GLU A 109 -9.56 -9.14 -2.66
C GLU A 109 -8.61 -9.65 -1.57
N LYS A 110 -7.32 -9.37 -1.65
CA LYS A 110 -6.28 -9.79 -0.70
C LYS A 110 -5.75 -8.63 0.16
N MET A 111 -6.33 -7.42 0.03
CA MET A 111 -5.94 -6.25 0.82
C MET A 111 -6.05 -6.49 2.34
N ASN A 112 -6.93 -7.38 2.78
CA ASN A 112 -7.03 -7.77 4.18
C ASN A 112 -5.72 -8.37 4.72
N VAL A 113 -4.99 -9.16 3.91
CA VAL A 113 -3.69 -9.73 4.31
C VAL A 113 -2.65 -8.62 4.48
N TRP A 114 -2.56 -7.71 3.52
CA TRP A 114 -1.67 -6.55 3.60
C TRP A 114 -1.97 -5.69 4.84
N ASN A 115 -3.24 -5.36 5.02
CA ASN A 115 -3.68 -4.53 6.14
C ASN A 115 -3.41 -5.18 7.50
N ASP A 116 -3.62 -6.50 7.62
CA ASP A 116 -3.31 -7.25 8.84
C ASP A 116 -1.80 -7.19 9.16
N VAL A 117 -0.95 -7.50 8.17
CA VAL A 117 0.51 -7.47 8.33
C VAL A 117 0.99 -6.08 8.75
N VAL A 118 0.58 -5.07 8.02
CA VAL A 118 1.17 -3.72 8.09
C VAL A 118 0.60 -2.90 9.23
N TYR A 119 -0.72 -2.89 9.39
CA TYR A 119 -1.40 -1.98 10.32
C TYR A 119 -1.80 -2.64 11.64
N VAL A 120 -2.09 -3.94 11.63
CA VAL A 120 -2.52 -4.65 12.84
C VAL A 120 -1.32 -5.26 13.56
N ARG A 121 -0.55 -6.07 12.85
CA ARG A 121 0.65 -6.73 13.42
C ARG A 121 1.88 -5.85 13.43
N LYS A 122 1.89 -4.77 12.63
CA LYS A 122 3.03 -3.84 12.48
C LYS A 122 4.32 -4.57 12.13
N MET A 123 4.22 -5.55 11.25
CA MET A 123 5.37 -6.31 10.78
C MET A 123 6.09 -5.52 9.69
N HIS A 124 6.97 -4.61 10.11
CA HIS A 124 7.73 -3.76 9.19
C HIS A 124 9.00 -4.44 8.66
N VAL A 125 9.50 -5.47 9.33
CA VAL A 125 10.69 -6.22 8.92
C VAL A 125 10.38 -7.71 8.91
N ILE A 126 10.79 -8.38 7.83
CA ILE A 126 10.60 -9.82 7.62
C ILE A 126 11.95 -10.42 7.29
N THR A 127 12.36 -11.41 8.07
CA THR A 127 13.53 -12.23 7.74
C THR A 127 13.13 -13.28 6.73
N MET A 128 13.81 -13.32 5.59
CA MET A 128 13.60 -14.35 4.57
C MET A 128 14.33 -15.64 4.97
N GLU A 129 13.71 -16.77 4.70
CA GLU A 129 14.36 -18.07 4.83
C GLU A 129 15.37 -18.27 3.69
N ASP A 130 16.34 -19.17 3.89
CA ASP A 130 17.43 -19.36 2.94
C ASP A 130 16.97 -19.80 1.54
N ASP A 131 15.84 -20.48 1.44
CA ASP A 131 15.21 -20.92 0.19
C ASP A 131 14.32 -19.84 -0.46
N GLU A 132 13.83 -18.89 0.32
CA GLU A 132 12.97 -17.80 -0.20
C GLU A 132 13.80 -16.67 -0.82
N LEU A 133 14.94 -16.33 -0.23
CA LEU A 133 15.78 -15.22 -0.68
C LEU A 133 16.17 -15.33 -2.16
N PRO A 134 16.64 -16.50 -2.67
CA PRO A 134 16.94 -16.66 -4.10
C PRO A 134 15.74 -16.38 -5.00
N PHE A 135 14.53 -16.78 -4.59
CA PHE A 135 13.32 -16.52 -5.34
C PHE A 135 13.10 -15.01 -5.54
N TYR A 136 13.14 -14.21 -4.48
CA TYR A 136 12.94 -12.76 -4.58
C TYR A 136 14.09 -12.05 -5.30
N THR A 137 15.32 -12.54 -5.15
CA THR A 137 16.48 -11.99 -5.87
C THR A 137 16.35 -12.22 -7.37
N HIS A 138 16.08 -13.45 -7.80
CA HIS A 138 15.89 -13.77 -9.22
C HIS A 138 14.66 -13.08 -9.81
N PHE A 139 13.58 -12.94 -9.02
CA PHE A 139 12.41 -12.17 -9.42
C PHE A 139 12.78 -10.70 -9.71
N TYR A 140 13.56 -10.09 -8.82
CA TYR A 140 14.01 -8.70 -9.02
C TYR A 140 14.92 -8.59 -10.26
N ASP A 141 15.87 -9.50 -10.44
CA ASP A 141 16.75 -9.53 -11.58
C ASP A 141 15.98 -9.70 -12.91
N MET A 142 14.95 -10.56 -12.93
CA MET A 142 14.05 -10.72 -14.05
C MET A 142 13.28 -9.42 -14.34
N LEU A 143 12.77 -8.75 -13.32
CA LEU A 143 12.09 -7.47 -13.45
C LEU A 143 13.01 -6.40 -14.07
N CYS A 144 14.24 -6.26 -13.59
CA CYS A 144 15.24 -5.35 -14.15
C CYS A 144 15.57 -5.69 -15.60
N LEU A 145 15.70 -6.97 -15.93
CA LEU A 145 15.93 -7.42 -17.31
C LEU A 145 14.75 -7.07 -18.24
N CYS A 146 13.52 -7.26 -17.78
CA CYS A 146 12.32 -6.86 -18.54
C CYS A 146 12.27 -5.35 -18.76
N ILE A 147 12.61 -4.56 -17.77
CA ILE A 147 12.69 -3.09 -17.88
C ILE A 147 13.74 -2.71 -18.94
N ASP A 148 14.94 -3.25 -18.83
CA ASP A 148 16.05 -2.88 -19.72
C ASP A 148 15.81 -3.29 -21.17
N LYS A 149 15.35 -4.53 -21.40
CA LYS A 149 15.05 -5.05 -22.74
C LYS A 149 13.75 -4.51 -23.33
N GLY A 150 12.83 -4.06 -22.49
CA GLY A 150 11.52 -3.56 -22.88
C GLY A 150 11.48 -2.06 -23.20
N LYS A 151 12.57 -1.32 -23.03
CA LYS A 151 12.63 0.13 -23.32
C LYS A 151 12.17 0.42 -24.75
N GLY A 152 11.13 1.26 -24.88
CA GLY A 152 10.52 1.60 -26.18
C GLY A 152 9.60 0.52 -26.76
N GLN A 153 9.37 -0.58 -26.08
CA GLN A 153 8.43 -1.62 -26.50
C GLN A 153 7.00 -1.28 -26.07
N PRO A 154 5.98 -1.60 -26.89
CA PRO A 154 4.59 -1.49 -26.45
C PRO A 154 4.35 -2.44 -25.28
N PHE A 155 3.41 -2.07 -24.39
CA PHE A 155 2.99 -2.86 -23.23
C PHE A 155 4.05 -3.06 -22.12
N LEU A 156 5.18 -2.35 -22.16
CA LEU A 156 6.20 -2.48 -21.09
C LEU A 156 5.61 -2.21 -19.70
N THR A 157 4.81 -1.14 -19.56
CA THR A 157 4.15 -0.82 -18.29
C THR A 157 3.23 -1.95 -17.81
N ASP A 158 2.45 -2.56 -18.72
CA ASP A 158 1.57 -3.68 -18.38
C ASP A 158 2.37 -4.92 -17.92
N VAL A 159 3.49 -5.20 -18.57
CA VAL A 159 4.40 -6.29 -18.18
C VAL A 159 4.97 -6.03 -16.78
N ILE A 160 5.50 -4.83 -16.53
CA ILE A 160 6.07 -4.46 -15.23
C ILE A 160 5.01 -4.55 -14.13
N GLN A 161 3.83 -3.99 -14.34
CA GLN A 161 2.73 -4.04 -13.37
C GLN A 161 2.28 -5.48 -13.09
N SER A 162 2.23 -6.34 -14.11
CA SER A 162 1.87 -7.75 -13.96
C SER A 162 2.91 -8.53 -13.14
N LEU A 163 4.20 -8.29 -13.40
CA LEU A 163 5.29 -8.87 -12.61
C LEU A 163 5.24 -8.39 -11.16
N LEU A 164 5.14 -7.09 -10.94
CA LEU A 164 5.06 -6.52 -9.59
C LEU A 164 3.86 -7.05 -8.82
N ARG A 165 2.70 -7.16 -9.48
CA ARG A 165 1.51 -7.79 -8.90
C ARG A 165 1.79 -9.23 -8.45
N ALA A 166 2.47 -10.02 -9.30
CA ALA A 166 2.83 -11.40 -8.97
C ALA A 166 3.76 -11.45 -7.74
N GLY A 167 4.79 -10.58 -7.68
CA GLY A 167 5.72 -10.49 -6.56
C GLY A 167 5.03 -10.09 -5.24
N VAL A 168 4.18 -9.07 -5.28
CA VAL A 168 3.43 -8.60 -4.10
C VAL A 168 2.44 -9.68 -3.61
N LEU A 169 1.75 -10.36 -4.52
CA LEU A 169 0.86 -11.48 -4.16
C LEU A 169 1.63 -12.66 -3.57
N GLY A 170 2.80 -12.98 -4.13
CA GLY A 170 3.69 -14.01 -3.59
C GLY A 170 4.14 -13.70 -2.17
N LEU A 171 4.58 -12.45 -1.94
CA LEU A 171 4.95 -11.97 -0.60
C LEU A 171 3.78 -12.09 0.39
N CYS A 172 2.60 -11.61 0.02
CA CYS A 172 1.40 -11.72 0.86
C CYS A 172 1.04 -13.19 1.15
N GLY A 173 1.20 -14.08 0.16
CA GLY A 173 0.97 -15.51 0.33
C GLY A 173 1.91 -16.16 1.35
N GLY A 174 3.22 -15.87 1.25
CA GLY A 174 4.24 -16.30 2.19
C GLY A 174 3.98 -15.79 3.61
N LEU A 175 3.67 -14.50 3.74
CA LEU A 175 3.31 -13.89 5.03
C LEU A 175 2.09 -14.53 5.66
N LYS A 176 1.04 -14.77 4.88
CA LYS A 176 -0.18 -15.44 5.37
C LYS A 176 0.13 -16.86 5.86
N LYS A 177 0.97 -17.60 5.15
CA LYS A 177 1.40 -18.95 5.57
C LYS A 177 2.14 -18.90 6.90
N ARG A 178 3.11 -18.00 7.07
CA ARG A 178 3.87 -17.80 8.32
C ARG A 178 2.94 -17.46 9.49
N MET A 179 1.99 -16.54 9.29
CA MET A 179 1.02 -16.17 10.32
C MET A 179 0.15 -17.33 10.78
N GLN A 180 -0.06 -18.35 9.95
CA GLN A 180 -0.79 -19.57 10.30
C GLN A 180 0.07 -20.59 11.02
N THR A 181 1.37 -20.67 10.71
CA THR A 181 2.30 -21.66 11.29
C THR A 181 2.86 -21.22 12.64
N ASP A 182 3.09 -19.93 12.85
CA ASP A 182 3.69 -19.42 14.08
C ASP A 182 2.79 -19.50 15.31
N GLY A 183 1.58 -20.06 15.17
CA GLY A 183 0.69 -20.41 16.28
C GLY A 183 0.44 -19.27 17.29
N THR A 184 0.93 -18.06 17.00
CA THR A 184 0.55 -16.88 17.77
C THR A 184 -0.91 -16.60 17.42
N PRO A 185 -1.88 -17.08 18.23
CA PRO A 185 -3.18 -16.45 18.19
C PRO A 185 -2.84 -14.98 18.42
N ALA A 186 -3.31 -14.11 17.57
CA ALA A 186 -3.54 -12.77 18.04
C ALA A 186 -4.49 -12.97 19.24
N THR A 187 -3.94 -13.07 20.44
CA THR A 187 -4.69 -12.91 21.71
C THR A 187 -5.02 -11.44 21.77
N ILE A 188 -5.81 -11.05 20.79
CA ILE A 188 -6.42 -9.74 20.73
C ILE A 188 -7.65 -9.92 21.59
N ASP A 189 -7.56 -9.46 22.85
CA ASP A 189 -8.78 -9.31 23.65
C ASP A 189 -9.85 -8.70 22.77
N ALA A 190 -11.02 -9.35 22.68
CA ALA A 190 -12.09 -8.96 21.76
C ALA A 190 -12.51 -7.48 21.90
N HIS A 191 -12.13 -6.83 23.00
CA HIS A 191 -12.36 -5.42 23.32
C HIS A 191 -11.09 -4.54 23.21
N SER A 192 -9.94 -5.09 22.76
CA SER A 192 -8.75 -4.27 22.57
C SER A 192 -8.89 -3.32 21.36
N ALA A 193 -8.17 -2.20 21.41
CA ALA A 193 -8.14 -1.26 20.28
C ALA A 193 -7.70 -1.93 18.96
N ASN A 194 -6.74 -2.85 19.02
CA ASN A 194 -6.31 -3.62 17.86
C ASN A 194 -7.44 -4.49 17.29
N SER A 195 -8.25 -5.13 18.18
CA SER A 195 -9.38 -5.94 17.77
C SER A 195 -10.46 -5.12 17.07
N HIS A 196 -10.82 -3.94 17.55
CA HIS A 196 -11.81 -3.10 16.88
C HIS A 196 -11.32 -2.60 15.52
N PHE A 197 -10.03 -2.25 15.41
CA PHE A 197 -9.46 -1.82 14.12
C PHE A 197 -9.43 -2.97 13.11
N GLN A 198 -9.00 -4.18 13.55
CA GLN A 198 -9.04 -5.38 12.71
C GLN A 198 -10.47 -5.68 12.25
N ARG A 199 -11.43 -5.72 13.17
CA ARG A 199 -12.84 -5.96 12.85
C ARG A 199 -13.42 -4.91 11.89
N PHE A 200 -13.00 -3.65 12.00
CA PHE A 200 -13.38 -2.61 11.03
C PHE A 200 -12.85 -2.94 9.62
N LEU A 201 -11.56 -3.32 9.50
CA LEU A 201 -10.98 -3.68 8.21
C LEU A 201 -11.65 -4.93 7.61
N ASP A 202 -11.93 -5.93 8.45
CA ASP A 202 -12.63 -7.15 8.02
C ASP A 202 -14.06 -6.83 7.56
N LEU A 203 -14.79 -5.99 8.31
CA LEU A 203 -16.13 -5.53 7.96
C LEU A 203 -16.13 -4.72 6.66
N LEU A 204 -15.19 -3.79 6.50
CA LEU A 204 -15.04 -2.99 5.28
C LEU A 204 -14.74 -3.86 4.06
N HIS A 205 -13.94 -4.91 4.24
CA HIS A 205 -13.62 -5.87 3.18
C HIS A 205 -14.81 -6.78 2.84
N ALA A 206 -15.53 -7.27 3.84
CA ALA A 206 -16.65 -8.21 3.66
C ALA A 206 -17.93 -7.53 3.16
N THR A 207 -18.07 -6.21 3.33
CA THR A 207 -19.29 -5.49 2.95
C THR A 207 -19.35 -5.26 1.45
N ASP A 208 -20.42 -5.76 0.79
CA ASP A 208 -20.63 -5.59 -0.65
C ASP A 208 -20.86 -4.11 -1.01
N VAL A 209 -21.71 -3.42 -0.24
CA VAL A 209 -22.01 -1.99 -0.41
C VAL A 209 -21.16 -1.18 0.56
N LYS A 210 -19.97 -0.77 0.14
CA LYS A 210 -19.03 -0.03 0.99
C LYS A 210 -19.40 1.43 1.18
N HIS A 211 -20.15 2.03 0.25
CA HIS A 211 -20.61 3.42 0.34
C HIS A 211 -21.69 3.59 1.42
N ARG A 212 -21.24 3.48 2.68
CA ARG A 212 -22.07 3.69 3.86
C ARG A 212 -21.41 4.72 4.78
N PRO A 213 -22.18 5.46 5.58
CA PRO A 213 -21.64 6.44 6.52
C PRO A 213 -20.83 5.73 7.63
N VAL A 214 -19.88 6.46 8.22
CA VAL A 214 -19.03 5.94 9.33
C VAL A 214 -19.88 5.43 10.50
N GLU A 215 -21.04 6.04 10.74
CA GLU A 215 -22.00 5.66 11.78
C GLU A 215 -22.49 4.24 11.62
N TRP A 216 -22.70 3.79 10.37
CA TRP A 216 -23.12 2.42 10.08
C TRP A 216 -22.04 1.42 10.53
N TYR A 217 -20.78 1.63 10.12
CA TYR A 217 -19.66 0.76 10.51
C TYR A 217 -19.42 0.77 12.02
N ALA A 218 -19.51 1.94 12.63
CA ALA A 218 -19.37 2.09 14.08
C ALA A 218 -20.48 1.36 14.84
N GLY A 219 -21.71 1.41 14.33
CA GLY A 219 -22.85 0.66 14.87
C GLY A 219 -22.66 -0.85 14.84
N GLU A 220 -22.19 -1.40 13.68
CA GLU A 220 -21.88 -2.84 13.55
C GLU A 220 -20.78 -3.30 14.53
N LEU A 221 -19.87 -2.39 14.90
CA LEU A 221 -18.79 -2.67 15.84
C LEU A 221 -19.17 -2.34 17.31
N CYS A 222 -20.37 -1.82 17.56
CA CYS A 222 -20.85 -1.37 18.88
C CYS A 222 -19.95 -0.31 19.52
N ILE A 223 -19.42 0.63 18.72
CA ILE A 223 -18.59 1.77 19.17
C ILE A 223 -19.08 3.09 18.58
N SER A 224 -18.57 4.22 19.08
CA SER A 224 -18.92 5.53 18.50
C SER A 224 -18.11 5.82 17.23
N SER A 225 -18.68 6.57 16.27
CA SER A 225 -18.00 7.03 15.04
C SER A 225 -16.73 7.83 15.34
N LYS A 226 -16.77 8.64 16.41
CA LYS A 226 -15.61 9.41 16.86
C LYS A 226 -14.47 8.50 17.32
N TYR A 227 -14.80 7.46 18.10
CA TYR A 227 -13.81 6.48 18.56
C TYR A 227 -13.25 5.67 17.39
N LEU A 228 -14.11 5.20 16.47
CA LEU A 228 -13.67 4.48 15.27
C LEU A 228 -12.70 5.32 14.42
N SER A 229 -13.02 6.60 14.16
CA SER A 229 -12.15 7.48 13.38
C SER A 229 -10.82 7.77 14.07
N ALA A 230 -10.82 7.98 15.40
CA ALA A 230 -9.60 8.17 16.17
C ALA A 230 -8.74 6.90 16.19
N LEU A 231 -9.38 5.74 16.29
CA LEU A 231 -8.72 4.44 16.24
C LEU A 231 -8.04 4.19 14.90
N CYS A 232 -8.75 4.40 13.78
CA CYS A 232 -8.19 4.29 12.44
C CYS A 232 -6.99 5.22 12.28
N LYS A 233 -7.12 6.48 12.69
CA LYS A 233 -6.04 7.46 12.58
C LYS A 233 -4.81 7.08 13.39
N LYS A 234 -5.01 6.51 14.58
CA LYS A 234 -3.91 6.02 15.45
C LYS A 234 -3.13 4.86 14.80
N HIS A 235 -3.85 3.93 14.14
CA HIS A 235 -3.24 2.73 13.59
C HIS A 235 -2.64 2.92 12.21
N SER A 236 -3.25 3.76 11.37
CA SER A 236 -2.91 3.87 9.94
C SER A 236 -2.65 5.29 9.45
N GLY A 237 -2.76 6.29 10.30
CA GLY A 237 -2.69 7.70 9.89
C GLY A 237 -3.95 8.22 9.18
N LYS A 238 -4.93 7.34 8.85
CA LYS A 238 -6.17 7.66 8.13
C LYS A 238 -7.38 7.56 9.05
N THR A 239 -8.36 8.42 8.85
CA THR A 239 -9.68 8.33 9.50
C THR A 239 -10.49 7.17 8.93
N ALA A 240 -11.57 6.76 9.62
CA ALA A 240 -12.50 5.76 9.11
C ALA A 240 -13.15 6.19 7.77
N ASN A 241 -13.47 7.48 7.63
CA ASN A 241 -14.04 7.99 6.39
C ASN A 241 -13.07 7.92 5.21
N GLU A 242 -11.79 8.21 5.43
CA GLU A 242 -10.75 8.08 4.40
C GLU A 242 -10.60 6.61 3.96
N TRP A 243 -10.62 5.65 4.90
CA TRP A 243 -10.63 4.23 4.58
C TRP A 243 -11.81 3.81 3.72
N ILE A 244 -13.03 4.20 4.13
CA ILE A 244 -14.27 3.90 3.38
C ILE A 244 -14.21 4.52 1.98
N THR A 245 -13.82 5.79 1.88
CA THR A 245 -13.71 6.50 0.60
C THR A 245 -12.73 5.82 -0.35
N GLU A 246 -11.54 5.44 0.11
CA GLU A 246 -10.56 4.75 -0.72
C GLU A 246 -11.10 3.43 -1.29
N HIS A 247 -11.77 2.63 -0.46
CA HIS A 247 -12.37 1.37 -0.90
C HIS A 247 -13.51 1.57 -1.91
N VAL A 248 -14.35 2.60 -1.68
CA VAL A 248 -15.43 2.97 -2.62
C VAL A 248 -14.85 3.43 -3.97
N LEU A 249 -13.81 4.25 -3.94
CA LEU A 249 -13.16 4.74 -5.16
C LEU A 249 -12.50 3.60 -5.96
N GLU A 250 -11.94 2.60 -5.28
CA GLU A 250 -11.38 1.43 -5.95
C GLU A 250 -12.47 0.58 -6.61
N ASP A 251 -13.59 0.34 -5.93
CA ASP A 251 -14.73 -0.36 -6.52
C ASP A 251 -15.28 0.41 -7.73
N ILE A 252 -15.42 1.75 -7.65
CA ILE A 252 -15.84 2.58 -8.77
C ILE A 252 -14.88 2.42 -9.96
N ARG A 253 -13.57 2.53 -9.71
CA ARG A 253 -12.54 2.36 -10.74
C ARG A 253 -12.65 1.01 -11.41
N TYR A 254 -12.73 -0.05 -10.61
CA TYR A 254 -12.85 -1.41 -11.11
C TYR A 254 -14.08 -1.58 -12.00
N TYR A 255 -15.27 -1.23 -11.51
CA TYR A 255 -16.48 -1.42 -12.27
C TYR A 255 -16.53 -0.56 -13.55
N LEU A 256 -15.98 0.65 -13.51
CA LEU A 256 -15.93 1.51 -14.70
C LEU A 256 -14.92 1.01 -15.74
N LYS A 257 -13.78 0.44 -15.32
CA LYS A 257 -12.68 0.05 -16.24
C LYS A 257 -12.69 -1.42 -16.63
N GLN A 258 -13.18 -2.30 -15.76
CA GLN A 258 -13.03 -3.75 -15.91
C GLN A 258 -14.36 -4.48 -16.18
N THR A 259 -15.46 -3.74 -16.30
CA THR A 259 -16.77 -4.34 -16.57
C THR A 259 -17.57 -3.54 -17.59
N ASP A 260 -18.52 -4.21 -18.26
CA ASP A 260 -19.46 -3.59 -19.18
C ASP A 260 -20.73 -3.05 -18.51
N TYR A 261 -20.77 -3.00 -17.17
CA TYR A 261 -21.92 -2.49 -16.45
C TYR A 261 -22.20 -1.02 -16.81
N SER A 262 -23.46 -0.71 -17.07
CA SER A 262 -23.88 0.69 -17.27
C SER A 262 -23.63 1.52 -16.00
N VAL A 263 -23.45 2.82 -16.17
CA VAL A 263 -23.32 3.76 -15.02
C VAL A 263 -24.46 3.62 -14.02
N LYS A 264 -25.70 3.33 -14.50
CA LYS A 264 -26.86 3.11 -13.65
C LYS A 264 -26.74 1.81 -12.82
N GLN A 265 -26.25 0.73 -13.43
CA GLN A 265 -26.01 -0.53 -12.73
C GLN A 265 -24.90 -0.39 -11.66
N ILE A 266 -23.79 0.28 -11.99
CA ILE A 266 -22.71 0.56 -11.04
C ILE A 266 -23.21 1.41 -9.86
N CYS A 267 -23.96 2.47 -10.16
CA CYS A 267 -24.59 3.33 -9.14
C CYS A 267 -25.44 2.51 -8.16
N SER A 268 -26.29 1.62 -8.67
CA SER A 268 -27.14 0.73 -7.85
C SER A 268 -26.29 -0.29 -7.06
N LEU A 269 -25.31 -0.92 -7.70
CA LEU A 269 -24.45 -1.94 -7.09
C LEU A 269 -23.65 -1.36 -5.90
N LEU A 270 -23.16 -0.15 -6.04
CA LEU A 270 -22.35 0.51 -5.01
C LEU A 270 -23.21 1.26 -3.96
N GLY A 271 -24.53 1.21 -4.05
CA GLY A 271 -25.44 1.78 -3.07
C GLY A 271 -25.55 3.30 -3.11
N PHE A 272 -25.26 3.93 -4.25
CA PHE A 272 -25.49 5.37 -4.41
C PHE A 272 -26.99 5.67 -4.61
N PRO A 273 -27.52 6.77 -4.05
CA PRO A 273 -28.95 7.05 -4.06
C PRO A 273 -29.50 7.30 -5.48
N ASN A 274 -28.71 7.86 -6.37
CA ASN A 274 -29.04 8.10 -7.76
C ASN A 274 -27.81 8.38 -8.62
N THR A 275 -27.98 8.32 -9.95
CA THR A 275 -26.90 8.52 -10.92
C THR A 275 -26.33 9.94 -10.93
N SER A 276 -27.13 10.95 -10.54
CA SER A 276 -26.65 12.34 -10.45
C SER A 276 -25.65 12.50 -9.30
N PHE A 277 -25.99 11.93 -8.13
CA PHE A 277 -25.09 11.93 -6.98
C PHE A 277 -23.82 11.12 -7.29
N PHE A 278 -23.96 9.93 -7.86
CA PHE A 278 -22.84 9.11 -8.30
C PHE A 278 -21.93 9.86 -9.29
N GLY A 279 -22.52 10.52 -10.29
CA GLY A 279 -21.76 11.29 -11.28
C GLY A 279 -20.99 12.46 -10.66
N LYS A 280 -21.59 13.16 -9.69
CA LYS A 280 -20.93 14.23 -8.95
C LYS A 280 -19.78 13.69 -8.10
N TYR A 281 -20.00 12.59 -7.39
CA TYR A 281 -18.98 11.93 -6.55
C TYR A 281 -17.78 11.47 -7.40
N VAL A 282 -18.02 10.82 -8.54
CA VAL A 282 -16.97 10.39 -9.46
C VAL A 282 -16.19 11.60 -10.00
N LYS A 283 -16.89 12.66 -10.42
CA LYS A 283 -16.24 13.87 -10.93
C LYS A 283 -15.37 14.55 -9.86
N GLU A 284 -15.84 14.59 -8.62
CA GLU A 284 -15.10 15.19 -7.50
C GLU A 284 -13.78 14.44 -7.23
N HIS A 285 -13.79 13.10 -7.24
CA HIS A 285 -12.65 12.29 -6.88
C HIS A 285 -11.74 11.91 -8.06
N PHE A 286 -12.26 11.81 -9.27
CA PHE A 286 -11.49 11.46 -10.48
C PHE A 286 -11.30 12.63 -11.45
N GLY A 287 -11.80 13.81 -11.13
CA GLY A 287 -11.68 15.01 -11.97
C GLY A 287 -12.60 15.01 -13.21
N MET A 288 -13.26 13.91 -13.53
CA MET A 288 -14.07 13.76 -14.73
C MET A 288 -15.31 12.87 -14.50
N PRO A 289 -16.38 13.03 -15.32
CA PRO A 289 -17.59 12.22 -15.23
C PRO A 289 -17.32 10.72 -15.50
N PRO A 290 -18.21 9.79 -15.00
CA PRO A 290 -18.03 8.34 -15.13
C PRO A 290 -17.81 7.84 -16.56
N ILE A 291 -18.52 8.37 -17.54
CA ILE A 291 -18.43 7.96 -18.94
C ILE A 291 -17.05 8.36 -19.52
N GLN A 292 -16.59 9.58 -19.22
CA GLN A 292 -15.27 10.03 -19.66
C GLN A 292 -14.16 9.24 -18.98
N PHE A 293 -14.30 8.94 -17.69
CA PHE A 293 -13.35 8.11 -16.95
C PHE A 293 -13.27 6.69 -17.55
N ARG A 294 -14.39 6.09 -17.95
CA ARG A 294 -14.43 4.79 -18.62
C ARG A 294 -13.66 4.79 -19.93
N GLN A 295 -13.82 5.84 -20.75
CA GLN A 295 -13.25 5.95 -22.10
C GLN A 295 -11.79 6.38 -22.10
N GLY A 296 -11.33 7.10 -21.08
CA GLY A 296 -9.96 7.57 -20.99
C GLY A 296 -8.98 6.41 -20.69
N ASN A 297 -7.91 6.31 -21.46
CA ASN A 297 -6.75 5.50 -21.12
C ASN A 297 -5.90 6.32 -20.13
N ILE A 298 -6.20 6.18 -18.83
CA ILE A 298 -5.41 6.78 -17.74
C ILE A 298 -4.78 5.65 -16.95
#